data_c5a50047b6c529c0f97fa1bebf6bdb56
#
_entry.id   c5a50047b6c529c0f97fa1bebf6bdb56
#
_cell.length_a   1.000
_cell.length_b   1.000
_cell.length_c   1.000
_cell.angle_alpha   90.00
_cell.angle_beta   90.00
_cell.angle_gamma   90.00
#
_symmetry.space_group_name_H-M   'P 1'
#
loop_
_entity.id
_entity.type
_entity.pdbx_description
1 polymer ?
#
loop_
_entity_poly.entity_id
_entity_poly.type
_entity_poly.pdbx_seq_one_letter_code
_entity_poly.pdbx_strand_id
1 'polypeptide(L)'
;SLSHTDPDWQWNEFFSTENDSVVWDSVIMSGASHGATTSARFALHQRVDRVVMFCGPRDQYESWQSLPSATPKERFIVLSHVLDTGWTGDNYCRSWEMLGLNKYGPLVDVDLVSPPFGNSRRLITDADVNHDEKRAHSCVTPGKAAVKDNQGRYVHAAVWRYLFDHPVDQVGQAVEPDTNCRKELR
;
A
#
# COMPACT_ATOMS: atom_id res chain seq x y z
N SER A 1 -1.28 -13.92 29.70
CA SER A 1 -1.37 -13.62 28.26
C SER A 1 -1.94 -12.22 28.06
N LEU A 2 -1.73 -11.59 26.91
CA LEU A 2 -2.26 -10.25 26.59
C LEU A 2 -3.79 -10.21 26.72
N SER A 3 -4.48 -11.29 26.38
CA SER A 3 -5.95 -11.41 26.53
C SER A 3 -6.43 -11.35 27.99
N HIS A 4 -5.58 -11.68 28.96
CA HIS A 4 -5.89 -11.49 30.38
C HIS A 4 -5.67 -10.06 30.85
N THR A 5 -4.77 -9.34 30.18
CA THR A 5 -4.42 -7.95 30.53
C THR A 5 -5.46 -6.98 29.97
N ASP A 6 -5.97 -7.26 28.78
CA ASP A 6 -6.98 -6.43 28.10
C ASP A 6 -7.90 -7.31 27.23
N PRO A 7 -9.02 -7.79 27.79
CA PRO A 7 -9.96 -8.66 27.08
C PRO A 7 -10.67 -7.94 25.91
N ASP A 8 -10.76 -6.61 25.92
CA ASP A 8 -11.43 -5.83 24.87
C ASP A 8 -10.61 -5.78 23.57
N TRP A 9 -9.33 -6.11 23.63
CA TRP A 9 -8.46 -6.12 22.45
C TRP A 9 -8.59 -7.36 21.57
N GLN A 10 -9.41 -8.33 21.97
CA GLN A 10 -9.78 -9.50 21.15
C GLN A 10 -8.58 -10.27 20.54
N TRP A 11 -7.47 -10.37 21.26
CA TRP A 11 -6.24 -11.03 20.80
C TRP A 11 -6.44 -12.46 20.30
N ASN A 12 -7.52 -13.12 20.76
CA ASN A 12 -7.85 -14.48 20.34
C ASN A 12 -8.26 -14.56 18.85
N GLU A 13 -8.63 -13.46 18.23
CA GLU A 13 -8.91 -13.40 16.79
C GLU A 13 -7.63 -13.45 15.94
N PHE A 14 -6.49 -13.09 16.55
CA PHE A 14 -5.19 -13.02 15.89
C PHE A 14 -4.24 -14.12 16.32
N PHE A 15 -4.60 -14.94 17.31
CA PHE A 15 -3.78 -16.02 17.82
C PHE A 15 -4.61 -17.27 18.10
N SER A 16 -4.30 -18.36 17.38
CA SER A 16 -4.91 -19.68 17.62
C SER A 16 -4.21 -20.38 18.77
N THR A 17 -4.94 -20.59 19.87
CA THR A 17 -4.44 -21.38 21.01
C THR A 17 -4.39 -22.88 20.72
N GLU A 18 -5.16 -23.35 19.74
CA GLU A 18 -5.17 -24.74 19.31
C GLU A 18 -3.85 -25.13 18.62
N ASN A 19 -3.33 -24.24 17.77
CA ASN A 19 -2.14 -24.46 16.97
C ASN A 19 -0.92 -23.70 17.48
N ASP A 20 -1.05 -22.96 18.59
CA ASP A 20 -0.01 -22.08 19.15
C ASP A 20 0.62 -21.16 18.08
N SER A 21 -0.21 -20.53 17.25
CA SER A 21 0.23 -19.78 16.10
C SER A 21 -0.60 -18.53 15.82
N VAL A 22 0.00 -17.56 15.12
CA VAL A 22 -0.68 -16.37 14.63
C VAL A 22 -1.68 -16.73 13.53
N VAL A 23 -2.89 -16.18 13.59
CA VAL A 23 -3.92 -16.28 12.54
C VAL A 23 -3.57 -15.26 11.44
N TRP A 24 -2.58 -15.59 10.61
CA TRP A 24 -2.01 -14.67 9.63
C TRP A 24 -3.03 -14.15 8.61
N ASP A 25 -4.07 -14.91 8.30
CA ASP A 25 -5.15 -14.48 7.39
C ASP A 25 -6.00 -13.32 7.97
N SER A 26 -5.85 -13.00 9.26
CA SER A 26 -6.45 -11.84 9.93
C SER A 26 -5.46 -10.68 10.11
N VAL A 27 -4.22 -10.79 9.62
CA VAL A 27 -3.17 -9.79 9.82
C VAL A 27 -2.96 -8.96 8.56
N ILE A 28 -3.03 -7.65 8.70
CA ILE A 28 -2.63 -6.70 7.66
C ILE A 28 -1.16 -6.34 7.86
N MET A 29 -0.34 -6.61 6.84
CA MET A 29 1.05 -6.14 6.82
C MET A 29 1.10 -4.75 6.19
N SER A 30 1.69 -3.79 6.90
CA SER A 30 1.83 -2.44 6.39
C SER A 30 3.22 -1.88 6.63
N GLY A 31 3.70 -1.07 5.69
CA GLY A 31 4.98 -0.41 5.84
C GLY A 31 5.19 0.73 4.87
N ALA A 32 6.10 1.63 5.21
CA ALA A 32 6.54 2.72 4.35
C ALA A 32 8.02 2.55 3.98
N SER A 33 8.38 2.96 2.76
CA SER A 33 9.77 2.93 2.31
C SER A 33 10.36 1.49 2.37
N HIS A 34 11.42 1.28 3.13
CA HIS A 34 11.96 -0.06 3.41
C HIS A 34 10.95 -0.98 4.11
N GLY A 35 10.06 -0.42 4.94
CA GLY A 35 8.97 -1.18 5.55
C GLY A 35 8.00 -1.74 4.51
N ALA A 36 7.72 -1.01 3.43
CA ALA A 36 6.93 -1.51 2.30
C ALA A 36 7.61 -2.72 1.62
N THR A 37 8.93 -2.63 1.38
CA THR A 37 9.72 -3.74 0.85
C THR A 37 9.65 -4.97 1.78
N THR A 38 9.84 -4.76 3.09
CA THR A 38 9.81 -5.83 4.09
C THR A 38 8.44 -6.50 4.14
N SER A 39 7.35 -5.71 4.17
CA SER A 39 5.98 -6.23 4.19
C SER A 39 5.66 -7.04 2.93
N ALA A 40 6.05 -6.54 1.75
CA ALA A 40 5.86 -7.25 0.50
C ALA A 40 6.64 -8.56 0.45
N ARG A 41 7.92 -8.54 0.85
CA ARG A 41 8.76 -9.76 0.88
C ARG A 41 8.25 -10.80 1.88
N PHE A 42 7.81 -10.37 3.06
CA PHE A 42 7.19 -11.25 4.03
C PHE A 42 5.98 -11.98 3.44
N ALA A 43 5.11 -11.24 2.76
CA ALA A 43 3.89 -11.76 2.16
C ALA A 43 4.11 -12.71 0.97
N LEU A 44 5.32 -12.76 0.40
CA LEU A 44 5.67 -13.81 -0.56
C LEU A 44 5.73 -15.20 0.09
N HIS A 45 6.14 -15.27 1.35
CA HIS A 45 6.38 -16.52 2.08
C HIS A 45 5.25 -16.86 3.04
N GLN A 46 4.54 -15.83 3.52
CA GLN A 46 3.44 -15.96 4.48
C GLN A 46 2.16 -15.37 3.90
N ARG A 47 1.08 -16.16 3.90
CA ARG A 47 -0.24 -15.64 3.56
C ARG A 47 -0.70 -14.70 4.67
N VAL A 48 -1.15 -13.50 4.29
CA VAL A 48 -1.73 -12.48 5.18
C VAL A 48 -3.03 -11.95 4.58
N ASP A 49 -3.83 -11.21 5.36
CA ASP A 49 -5.06 -10.61 4.83
C ASP A 49 -4.76 -9.67 3.67
N ARG A 50 -3.87 -8.70 3.87
CA ARG A 50 -3.44 -7.77 2.82
C ARG A 50 -2.08 -7.16 3.12
N VAL A 51 -1.50 -6.54 2.09
CA VAL A 51 -0.25 -5.80 2.16
C VAL A 51 -0.48 -4.36 1.73
N VAL A 52 -0.30 -3.41 2.65
CA VAL A 52 -0.42 -1.98 2.37
C VAL A 52 0.98 -1.36 2.31
N MET A 53 1.34 -0.85 1.14
CA MET A 53 2.67 -0.31 0.89
C MET A 53 2.62 1.20 0.65
N PHE A 54 3.31 1.95 1.48
CA PHE A 54 3.49 3.39 1.30
C PHE A 54 4.89 3.68 0.76
N CYS A 55 5.01 4.47 -0.30
CA CYS A 55 6.30 4.88 -0.86
C CYS A 55 7.26 3.70 -1.04
N GLY A 56 6.81 2.68 -1.74
CA GLY A 56 7.59 1.46 -1.97
C GLY A 56 6.88 0.43 -2.85
N PRO A 57 7.54 -0.74 -3.06
CA PRO A 57 8.86 -1.14 -2.55
C PRO A 57 9.99 -0.25 -3.07
N ARG A 58 11.05 -0.07 -2.27
CA ARG A 58 12.18 0.79 -2.65
C ARG A 58 13.26 0.10 -3.49
N ASP A 59 13.38 -1.19 -3.36
CA ASP A 59 14.31 -1.99 -4.14
C ASP A 59 13.66 -2.44 -5.46
N GLN A 60 14.44 -2.44 -6.54
CA GLN A 60 14.02 -2.83 -7.88
C GLN A 60 14.52 -4.23 -8.24
N TYR A 61 14.48 -5.15 -7.29
CA TYR A 61 14.97 -6.50 -7.54
C TYR A 61 13.86 -7.39 -8.13
N GLU A 62 13.85 -7.50 -9.44
CA GLU A 62 12.96 -8.40 -10.17
C GLU A 62 13.03 -9.83 -9.64
N SER A 63 14.21 -10.25 -9.19
CA SER A 63 14.44 -11.59 -8.65
C SER A 63 13.50 -12.02 -7.52
N TRP A 64 12.94 -11.06 -6.76
CA TRP A 64 11.95 -11.40 -5.75
C TRP A 64 10.55 -10.86 -6.08
N GLN A 65 10.43 -9.72 -6.76
CA GLN A 65 9.14 -9.07 -7.00
C GLN A 65 8.25 -9.86 -7.96
N SER A 66 8.86 -10.57 -8.91
CA SER A 66 8.17 -11.44 -9.87
C SER A 66 7.88 -12.84 -9.35
N LEU A 67 8.36 -13.21 -8.16
CA LEU A 67 8.15 -14.54 -7.60
C LEU A 67 6.67 -14.81 -7.29
N PRO A 68 6.25 -16.09 -7.32
CA PRO A 68 4.98 -16.50 -6.74
C PRO A 68 4.87 -16.04 -5.29
N SER A 69 3.64 -15.75 -4.86
CA SER A 69 3.39 -15.20 -3.52
C SER A 69 2.39 -16.07 -2.76
N ALA A 70 2.67 -16.32 -1.48
CA ALA A 70 1.72 -16.97 -0.58
C ALA A 70 0.47 -16.11 -0.35
N THR A 71 0.66 -14.78 -0.26
CA THR A 71 -0.46 -13.81 -0.29
C THR A 71 -0.81 -13.51 -1.74
N PRO A 72 -2.04 -13.71 -2.18
CA PRO A 72 -2.47 -13.36 -3.55
C PRO A 72 -2.18 -11.89 -3.88
N LYS A 73 -1.72 -11.62 -5.10
CA LYS A 73 -1.24 -10.28 -5.50
C LYS A 73 -2.34 -9.22 -5.53
N GLU A 74 -3.59 -9.58 -5.71
CA GLU A 74 -4.76 -8.68 -5.59
C GLU A 74 -4.92 -8.08 -4.19
N ARG A 75 -4.23 -8.64 -3.20
CA ARG A 75 -4.22 -8.17 -1.81
C ARG A 75 -3.10 -7.17 -1.51
N PHE A 76 -2.25 -6.88 -2.49
CA PHE A 76 -1.21 -5.85 -2.39
C PHE A 76 -1.75 -4.52 -2.90
N ILE A 77 -1.72 -3.50 -2.06
CA ILE A 77 -2.22 -2.16 -2.39
C ILE A 77 -1.13 -1.14 -2.09
N VAL A 78 -0.96 -0.18 -2.99
CA VAL A 78 0.14 0.78 -2.90
C VAL A 78 -0.37 2.21 -2.98
N LEU A 79 0.32 3.12 -2.27
CA LEU A 79 0.14 4.57 -2.38
C LEU A 79 1.50 5.25 -2.36
N SER A 80 1.74 6.16 -3.31
CA SER A 80 2.93 7.01 -3.35
C SER A 80 2.59 8.43 -3.75
N HIS A 81 3.52 9.35 -3.50
CA HIS A 81 3.45 10.73 -3.98
C HIS A 81 4.28 10.91 -5.25
N VAL A 82 3.79 11.68 -6.22
CA VAL A 82 4.47 11.88 -7.51
C VAL A 82 5.81 12.61 -7.40
N LEU A 83 6.04 13.40 -6.35
CA LEU A 83 7.33 14.05 -6.06
C LEU A 83 8.29 13.18 -5.25
N ASP A 84 7.86 12.00 -4.78
CA ASP A 84 8.78 11.09 -4.09
C ASP A 84 9.90 10.66 -5.03
N THR A 85 11.15 10.70 -4.56
CA THR A 85 12.33 10.31 -5.36
C THR A 85 12.26 8.87 -5.87
N GLY A 86 11.57 7.99 -5.16
CA GLY A 86 11.30 6.63 -5.62
C GLY A 86 10.32 6.60 -6.80
N TRP A 87 9.41 7.57 -6.90
CA TRP A 87 8.51 7.72 -8.05
C TRP A 87 9.22 8.38 -9.23
N THR A 88 9.85 9.55 -9.00
CA THR A 88 10.53 10.30 -10.06
C THR A 88 11.69 9.53 -10.71
N GLY A 89 12.28 8.59 -9.96
CA GLY A 89 13.30 7.66 -10.47
C GLY A 89 12.74 6.36 -11.08
N ASP A 90 11.43 6.25 -11.33
CA ASP A 90 10.70 5.06 -11.82
C ASP A 90 10.77 3.82 -10.93
N ASN A 91 11.27 3.95 -9.72
CA ASN A 91 11.50 2.79 -8.84
C ASN A 91 10.21 2.12 -8.42
N TYR A 92 9.25 2.91 -7.92
CA TYR A 92 7.98 2.35 -7.43
C TYR A 92 7.16 1.81 -8.57
N CYS A 93 7.03 2.57 -9.62
CA CYS A 93 6.26 2.20 -10.78
C CYS A 93 6.74 0.87 -11.38
N ARG A 94 8.04 0.73 -11.61
CA ARG A 94 8.65 -0.51 -12.10
C ARG A 94 8.43 -1.67 -11.13
N SER A 95 8.57 -1.43 -9.83
CA SER A 95 8.29 -2.43 -8.80
C SER A 95 6.84 -2.89 -8.81
N TRP A 96 5.88 -1.97 -9.02
CA TRP A 96 4.47 -2.31 -9.09
C TRP A 96 4.13 -3.16 -10.32
N GLU A 97 4.79 -2.88 -11.46
CA GLU A 97 4.67 -3.73 -12.65
C GLU A 97 5.27 -5.13 -12.43
N MET A 98 6.47 -5.22 -11.83
CA MET A 98 7.10 -6.51 -11.49
C MET A 98 6.26 -7.33 -10.49
N LEU A 99 5.58 -6.67 -9.54
CA LEU A 99 4.61 -7.31 -8.66
C LEU A 99 3.33 -7.73 -9.40
N GLY A 100 3.12 -7.28 -10.64
CA GLY A 100 1.94 -7.59 -11.44
C GLY A 100 0.69 -6.83 -11.02
N LEU A 101 0.82 -5.67 -10.37
CA LEU A 101 -0.32 -4.91 -9.85
C LEU A 101 -1.16 -4.25 -10.96
N ASN A 102 -0.63 -4.11 -12.17
CA ASN A 102 -1.37 -3.68 -13.37
C ASN A 102 -2.57 -4.60 -13.68
N LYS A 103 -2.54 -5.86 -13.24
CA LYS A 103 -3.65 -6.82 -13.40
C LYS A 103 -4.85 -6.48 -12.51
N TYR A 104 -4.68 -5.60 -11.52
CA TYR A 104 -5.67 -5.25 -10.51
C TYR A 104 -6.04 -3.76 -10.52
N GLY A 105 -5.88 -3.12 -11.66
CA GLY A 105 -6.32 -1.77 -11.93
C GLY A 105 -5.23 -0.86 -12.52
N PRO A 106 -5.67 0.25 -13.16
CA PRO A 106 -4.76 1.27 -13.68
C PRO A 106 -4.06 2.02 -12.54
N LEU A 107 -3.09 2.85 -12.90
CA LEU A 107 -2.58 3.88 -12.00
C LEU A 107 -3.65 4.94 -11.77
N VAL A 108 -4.01 5.21 -10.52
CA VAL A 108 -5.08 6.15 -10.16
C VAL A 108 -4.54 7.29 -9.29
N ASP A 109 -4.82 8.50 -9.72
CA ASP A 109 -4.61 9.71 -8.95
C ASP A 109 -5.78 9.92 -8.00
N VAL A 110 -5.50 9.80 -6.69
CA VAL A 110 -6.54 9.90 -5.65
C VAL A 110 -7.04 11.32 -5.45
N ASP A 111 -6.33 12.33 -5.97
CA ASP A 111 -6.76 13.72 -5.90
C ASP A 111 -7.81 14.05 -6.98
N LEU A 112 -7.90 13.19 -8.01
CA LEU A 112 -8.84 13.36 -9.14
C LEU A 112 -10.01 12.38 -9.12
N VAL A 113 -9.83 11.22 -8.48
CA VAL A 113 -10.80 10.13 -8.49
C VAL A 113 -11.30 9.87 -7.09
N SER A 114 -12.61 9.85 -6.89
CA SER A 114 -13.22 9.53 -5.60
C SER A 114 -13.16 8.02 -5.28
N PRO A 115 -13.20 7.64 -3.99
CA PRO A 115 -13.34 6.23 -3.61
C PRO A 115 -14.55 5.55 -4.32
N PRO A 116 -14.41 4.32 -4.71
CA PRO A 116 -13.36 3.35 -4.42
C PRO A 116 -12.17 3.36 -5.41
N PHE A 117 -11.80 4.50 -6.00
CA PHE A 117 -10.63 4.67 -6.87
C PHE A 117 -10.56 3.65 -8.03
N GLY A 118 -11.73 3.31 -8.61
CA GLY A 118 -11.83 2.26 -9.62
C GLY A 118 -11.41 0.87 -9.15
N ASN A 119 -11.42 0.62 -7.85
CA ASN A 119 -10.92 -0.59 -7.17
C ASN A 119 -9.44 -0.90 -7.47
N SER A 120 -8.67 0.11 -7.89
CA SER A 120 -7.26 -0.08 -8.26
C SER A 120 -6.38 -0.38 -7.05
N ARG A 121 -5.34 -1.19 -7.31
CA ARG A 121 -4.28 -1.48 -6.35
C ARG A 121 -3.10 -0.52 -6.44
N ARG A 122 -3.12 0.42 -7.40
CA ARG A 122 -2.02 1.36 -7.67
C ARG A 122 -2.50 2.79 -7.55
N LEU A 123 -2.16 3.43 -6.45
CA LEU A 123 -2.61 4.78 -6.11
C LEU A 123 -1.43 5.75 -6.03
N ILE A 124 -1.65 6.95 -6.54
CA ILE A 124 -0.72 8.08 -6.41
C ILE A 124 -1.48 9.32 -5.95
N THR A 125 -0.74 10.26 -5.38
CA THR A 125 -1.23 11.60 -5.02
C THR A 125 -0.26 12.67 -5.48
N ASP A 126 -0.79 13.84 -5.80
CA ASP A 126 -0.05 15.08 -6.09
C ASP A 126 -0.39 16.18 -5.07
N ALA A 127 -0.80 15.77 -3.86
CA ALA A 127 -1.18 16.68 -2.79
C ALA A 127 -0.04 17.65 -2.48
N ASP A 128 -0.36 18.95 -2.29
CA ASP A 128 0.65 19.98 -2.10
C ASP A 128 1.56 19.74 -0.88
N VAL A 129 2.81 19.56 -1.15
CA VAL A 129 3.89 19.42 -0.17
C VAL A 129 4.92 20.55 -0.25
N ASN A 130 4.61 21.66 -0.93
CA ASN A 130 5.51 22.77 -1.20
C ASN A 130 6.80 22.35 -1.91
N HIS A 131 6.71 21.45 -2.89
CA HIS A 131 7.83 20.88 -3.63
C HIS A 131 8.91 20.21 -2.77
N ASP A 132 8.57 19.82 -1.54
CA ASP A 132 9.50 19.13 -0.65
C ASP A 132 9.43 17.61 -0.85
N GLU A 133 10.44 17.05 -1.53
CA GLU A 133 10.54 15.61 -1.81
C GLU A 133 10.58 14.75 -0.55
N LYS A 134 11.17 15.25 0.55
CA LYS A 134 11.20 14.52 1.83
C LYS A 134 9.83 14.48 2.46
N ARG A 135 9.08 15.57 2.34
CA ARG A 135 7.70 15.63 2.78
C ARG A 135 6.82 14.76 1.89
N ALA A 136 7.02 14.76 0.57
CA ALA A 136 6.36 13.87 -0.37
C ALA A 136 6.50 12.40 0.03
N HIS A 137 7.71 11.99 0.44
CA HIS A 137 7.98 10.63 0.92
C HIS A 137 7.19 10.25 2.18
N SER A 138 6.93 11.19 3.07
CA SER A 138 6.32 10.91 4.39
C SER A 138 4.84 11.30 4.49
N CYS A 139 4.33 12.15 3.59
CA CYS A 139 2.98 12.71 3.71
C CYS A 139 1.85 11.71 3.42
N VAL A 140 2.14 10.63 2.71
CA VAL A 140 1.13 9.62 2.33
C VAL A 140 0.77 8.67 3.47
N THR A 141 1.61 8.60 4.52
CA THR A 141 1.34 7.79 5.71
C THR A 141 0.53 8.58 6.74
N PRO A 142 -0.32 7.91 7.55
CA PRO A 142 -0.93 8.54 8.72
C PRO A 142 0.15 9.05 9.68
N GLY A 143 0.10 10.33 10.04
CA GLY A 143 1.07 10.90 10.98
C GLY A 143 1.26 12.42 10.86
N LYS A 144 2.31 12.93 11.51
CA LYS A 144 2.57 14.37 11.58
C LYS A 144 2.90 15.02 10.23
N ALA A 145 3.49 14.25 9.30
CA ALA A 145 3.85 14.72 7.97
C ALA A 145 2.68 14.74 6.99
N ALA A 146 1.57 14.06 7.32
CA ALA A 146 0.41 13.95 6.46
C ALA A 146 -0.21 15.31 6.14
N VAL A 147 -0.62 15.50 4.89
CA VAL A 147 -1.26 16.73 4.42
C VAL A 147 -2.62 16.90 5.07
N LYS A 148 -2.92 18.12 5.49
CA LYS A 148 -4.21 18.51 6.04
C LYS A 148 -4.82 19.63 5.23
N ASP A 149 -6.12 19.63 5.13
CA ASP A 149 -6.90 20.73 4.55
C ASP A 149 -6.95 21.96 5.49
N ASN A 150 -7.58 23.03 5.01
CA ASN A 150 -7.75 24.28 5.77
C ASN A 150 -8.60 24.12 7.05
N GLN A 151 -9.27 22.98 7.21
CA GLN A 151 -10.06 22.63 8.40
C GLN A 151 -9.30 21.68 9.34
N GLY A 152 -8.03 21.38 9.04
CA GLY A 152 -7.19 20.48 9.83
C GLY A 152 -7.47 18.99 9.65
N ARG A 153 -8.29 18.60 8.68
CA ARG A 153 -8.61 17.20 8.36
C ARG A 153 -7.56 16.63 7.44
N TYR A 154 -7.25 15.34 7.60
CA TYR A 154 -6.31 14.65 6.72
C TYR A 154 -6.90 14.46 5.31
N VAL A 155 -6.18 14.96 4.30
CA VAL A 155 -6.59 14.88 2.88
C VAL A 155 -6.74 13.42 2.46
N HIS A 156 -5.83 12.56 2.91
CA HIS A 156 -5.78 11.14 2.56
C HIS A 156 -6.63 10.22 3.47
N ALA A 157 -7.48 10.76 4.36
CA ALA A 157 -8.27 9.93 5.27
C ALA A 157 -9.14 8.88 4.54
N ALA A 158 -9.76 9.26 3.42
CA ALA A 158 -10.56 8.34 2.60
C ALA A 158 -9.69 7.30 1.88
N VAL A 159 -8.47 7.71 1.45
CA VAL A 159 -7.50 6.81 0.82
C VAL A 159 -7.03 5.75 1.82
N TRP A 160 -6.65 6.15 3.05
CA TRP A 160 -6.24 5.20 4.08
C TRP A 160 -7.35 4.20 4.40
N ARG A 161 -8.60 4.68 4.53
CA ARG A 161 -9.74 3.79 4.72
C ARG A 161 -9.86 2.77 3.58
N TYR A 162 -9.72 3.22 2.34
CA TYR A 162 -9.70 2.33 1.19
C TYR A 162 -8.58 1.29 1.27
N LEU A 163 -7.34 1.71 1.61
CA LEU A 163 -6.19 0.81 1.70
C LEU A 163 -6.38 -0.31 2.73
N PHE A 164 -7.02 0.01 3.86
CA PHE A 164 -7.14 -0.93 4.98
C PHE A 164 -8.48 -1.69 5.02
N ASP A 165 -9.58 -1.11 4.52
CA ASP A 165 -10.93 -1.65 4.72
C ASP A 165 -11.58 -2.13 3.42
N HIS A 166 -11.08 -1.71 2.23
CA HIS A 166 -11.73 -2.09 0.98
C HIS A 166 -11.70 -3.61 0.75
N PRO A 167 -12.81 -4.24 0.30
CA PRO A 167 -12.85 -5.67 0.04
C PRO A 167 -11.73 -6.12 -0.92
N VAL A 168 -10.97 -7.13 -0.52
CA VAL A 168 -9.79 -7.59 -1.27
C VAL A 168 -10.14 -8.30 -2.58
N ASP A 169 -11.34 -8.80 -2.71
CA ASP A 169 -11.89 -9.46 -3.90
C ASP A 169 -12.46 -8.48 -4.94
N GLN A 170 -12.66 -7.21 -4.55
CA GLN A 170 -13.06 -6.14 -5.47
C GLN A 170 -11.81 -5.47 -6.04
N VAL A 171 -11.46 -5.82 -7.27
CA VAL A 171 -10.27 -5.30 -7.96
C VAL A 171 -10.64 -4.49 -9.20
N GLY A 172 -9.76 -3.58 -9.59
CA GLY A 172 -9.90 -2.79 -10.80
C GLY A 172 -9.65 -3.63 -12.06
N GLN A 173 -10.06 -3.08 -13.18
CA GLN A 173 -9.87 -3.72 -14.48
C GLN A 173 -8.38 -3.80 -14.82
N ALA A 174 -7.91 -4.97 -15.24
CA ALA A 174 -6.55 -5.17 -15.69
C ALA A 174 -6.20 -4.24 -16.86
N VAL A 175 -4.99 -3.72 -16.85
CA VAL A 175 -4.41 -2.92 -17.94
C VAL A 175 -3.09 -3.50 -18.38
N GLU A 176 -2.69 -3.18 -19.61
CA GLU A 176 -1.36 -3.55 -20.11
C GLU A 176 -0.27 -2.92 -19.23
N PRO A 177 0.88 -3.57 -19.07
CA PRO A 177 2.01 -3.00 -18.37
C PRO A 177 2.44 -1.68 -19.00
N ASP A 178 2.59 -0.65 -18.20
CA ASP A 178 3.09 0.64 -18.65
C ASP A 178 4.62 0.68 -18.49
N THR A 179 5.34 0.62 -19.58
CA THR A 179 6.81 0.67 -19.59
C THR A 179 7.37 2.03 -19.19
N ASN A 180 6.56 3.08 -19.31
CA ASN A 180 6.97 4.44 -18.95
C ASN A 180 6.43 4.87 -17.59
N CYS A 181 5.51 4.17 -17.04
CA CYS A 181 4.89 4.22 -15.71
C CYS A 181 4.93 5.56 -14.94
N ARG A 182 5.59 6.58 -15.46
CA ARG A 182 5.64 7.93 -14.91
C ARG A 182 4.32 8.64 -15.16
N LYS A 183 3.84 9.31 -14.13
CA LYS A 183 2.89 10.39 -14.30
C LYS A 183 3.70 11.68 -14.45
N GLU A 184 3.39 12.46 -15.46
CA GLU A 184 3.95 13.81 -15.55
C GLU A 184 3.53 14.62 -14.32
N LEU A 185 4.49 15.33 -13.75
CA LEU A 185 4.21 16.28 -12.69
C LEU A 185 3.34 17.40 -13.26
N ARG A 186 2.33 17.83 -12.53
CA ARG A 186 1.46 18.94 -12.88
C ARG A 186 2.07 20.27 -12.50
#